data_faf6aaa5c6e04cb41293a66cca067e93
#
_entry.id   faf6aaa5c6e04cb41293a66cca067e93
#
_cell.length_a   1.000
_cell.length_b   1.000
_cell.length_c   1.000
_cell.angle_alpha   90.00
_cell.angle_beta   90.00
_cell.angle_gamma   90.00
#
_symmetry.space_group_name_H-M   'P 1'
#
loop_
_entity.id
_entity.type
_entity.pdbx_description
1 polymer ?
#
loop_
_entity_poly.entity_id
_entity_poly.type
_entity_poly.pdbx_seq_one_letter_code
_entity_poly.pdbx_strand_id
1 'polypeptide(L)'
;MPKQFCPLLEQETLLQLTLRRIALAVDPAQTLTVVTRSHERFFSPILPELTGGKASQNLVIQPGNRGTAAAIAYGAFRLAEMDPAAFVAVFPSDHWFSDDVALMRNVESAFALVSEFQELTVALGVAAERPEAGYGWFELGAPILNQAAQLFEVRRFWEKPPAETTRTIWNAGAYRNSFILVAKVPALLSLIRKTLRRLHDAFQSVRAVLGTMFEGRTIESLYNDLPQLEFSQRVLARSPESLAVLTVANLDWSDLGEPRRVLSLLKRIERTGQREQLANAIRALHRRTRAA
;
A
#
# COMPACT_ATOMS: atom_id res chain seq x y z
N MET A 1 12.16 -10.94 -13.64
CA MET A 1 10.70 -10.83 -13.36
C MET A 1 10.54 -9.88 -12.17
N PRO A 2 9.65 -8.88 -12.22
CA PRO A 2 9.40 -8.00 -11.08
C PRO A 2 8.73 -8.78 -9.93
N LYS A 3 9.04 -8.39 -8.67
CA LYS A 3 8.69 -9.15 -7.46
C LYS A 3 7.18 -9.40 -7.32
N GLN A 4 6.34 -8.41 -7.60
CA GLN A 4 4.88 -8.53 -7.52
C GLN A 4 4.27 -9.58 -8.46
N PHE A 5 4.99 -9.96 -9.51
CA PHE A 5 4.58 -11.02 -10.45
C PHE A 5 5.29 -12.36 -10.18
N CYS A 6 6.09 -12.45 -9.12
CA CYS A 6 6.68 -13.72 -8.71
C CYS A 6 5.61 -14.59 -8.02
N PRO A 7 5.43 -15.85 -8.43
CA PRO A 7 4.60 -16.78 -7.70
C PRO A 7 5.29 -17.11 -6.37
N LEU A 8 4.57 -16.93 -5.26
CA LEU A 8 5.08 -17.24 -3.93
C LEU A 8 4.45 -18.51 -3.36
N LEU A 9 3.14 -18.65 -3.54
CA LEU A 9 2.35 -19.77 -3.02
C LEU A 9 1.43 -20.29 -4.13
N GLU A 10 1.42 -21.61 -4.36
CA GLU A 10 0.49 -22.31 -5.24
C GLU A 10 0.24 -21.69 -6.63
N GLN A 11 1.28 -21.10 -7.22
CA GLN A 11 1.25 -20.40 -8.52
C GLN A 11 0.62 -19.00 -8.51
N GLU A 12 0.05 -18.52 -7.40
CA GLU A 12 -0.43 -17.15 -7.30
C GLU A 12 0.72 -16.16 -7.08
N THR A 13 0.69 -15.07 -7.82
CA THR A 13 1.65 -13.97 -7.69
C THR A 13 1.35 -13.12 -6.45
N LEU A 14 2.35 -12.38 -5.95
CA LEU A 14 2.14 -11.45 -4.81
C LEU A 14 1.06 -10.41 -5.10
N LEU A 15 0.94 -9.97 -6.36
CA LEU A 15 -0.12 -9.05 -6.77
C LEU A 15 -1.50 -9.69 -6.68
N GLN A 16 -1.67 -10.93 -7.14
CA GLN A 16 -2.93 -11.67 -7.02
C GLN A 16 -3.31 -11.91 -5.56
N LEU A 17 -2.34 -12.29 -4.71
CA LEU A 17 -2.54 -12.39 -3.27
C LEU A 17 -3.01 -11.06 -2.66
N THR A 18 -2.44 -9.94 -3.12
CA THR A 18 -2.84 -8.60 -2.65
C THR A 18 -4.25 -8.24 -3.10
N LEU A 19 -4.62 -8.49 -4.35
CA LEU A 19 -5.97 -8.23 -4.87
C LEU A 19 -7.02 -9.07 -4.13
N ARG A 20 -6.74 -10.35 -3.90
CA ARG A 20 -7.62 -11.25 -3.13
C ARG A 20 -7.81 -10.77 -1.70
N ARG A 21 -6.74 -10.32 -1.04
CA ARG A 21 -6.77 -9.73 0.30
C ARG A 21 -7.68 -8.51 0.34
N ILE A 22 -7.50 -7.57 -0.59
CA ILE A 22 -8.31 -6.35 -0.69
C ILE A 22 -9.79 -6.69 -0.89
N ALA A 23 -10.10 -7.70 -1.72
CA ALA A 23 -11.46 -8.15 -2.00
C ALA A 23 -12.22 -8.72 -0.77
N LEU A 24 -11.55 -8.93 0.38
CA LEU A 24 -12.22 -9.29 1.63
C LEU A 24 -13.06 -8.14 2.22
N ALA A 25 -12.72 -6.88 1.92
CA ALA A 25 -13.40 -5.71 2.48
C ALA A 25 -13.75 -4.63 1.43
N VAL A 26 -13.15 -4.67 0.25
CA VAL A 26 -13.35 -3.67 -0.81
C VAL A 26 -13.80 -4.38 -2.09
N ASP A 27 -14.88 -3.89 -2.70
CA ASP A 27 -15.34 -4.40 -3.99
C ASP A 27 -14.20 -4.26 -5.04
N PRO A 28 -13.87 -5.32 -5.79
CA PRO A 28 -12.89 -5.24 -6.88
C PRO A 28 -13.16 -4.10 -7.87
N ALA A 29 -14.41 -3.72 -8.07
CA ALA A 29 -14.80 -2.59 -8.91
C ALA A 29 -14.37 -1.22 -8.33
N GLN A 30 -14.02 -1.16 -7.04
CA GLN A 30 -13.50 0.03 -6.35
C GLN A 30 -11.97 -0.02 -6.16
N THR A 31 -11.32 -1.03 -6.74
CA THR A 31 -9.86 -1.19 -6.63
C THR A 31 -9.19 -0.62 -7.88
N LEU A 32 -8.33 0.40 -7.69
CA LEU A 32 -7.49 0.98 -8.73
C LEU A 32 -6.10 0.35 -8.67
N THR A 33 -5.68 -0.32 -9.75
CA THR A 33 -4.35 -0.92 -9.83
C THR A 33 -3.40 -0.04 -10.62
N VAL A 34 -2.23 0.28 -10.04
CA VAL A 34 -1.20 1.07 -10.71
C VAL A 34 -0.05 0.15 -11.12
N VAL A 35 0.20 0.08 -12.42
CA VAL A 35 1.26 -0.75 -13.03
C VAL A 35 2.21 0.10 -13.85
N THR A 36 3.34 -0.47 -14.28
CA THR A 36 4.30 0.18 -15.17
C THR A 36 4.29 -0.51 -16.52
N ARG A 37 4.30 0.25 -17.62
CA ARG A 37 4.23 -0.25 -19.01
C ARG A 37 5.29 -1.33 -19.29
N SER A 38 6.51 -1.17 -18.79
CA SER A 38 7.58 -2.17 -18.95
C SER A 38 7.23 -3.55 -18.36
N HIS A 39 6.18 -3.64 -17.54
CA HIS A 39 5.69 -4.89 -16.95
C HIS A 39 4.50 -5.49 -17.70
N GLU A 40 4.10 -4.97 -18.84
CA GLU A 40 2.90 -5.35 -19.58
C GLU A 40 2.80 -6.85 -19.84
N ARG A 41 3.87 -7.49 -20.27
CA ARG A 41 3.93 -8.95 -20.49
C ARG A 41 3.58 -9.79 -19.26
N PHE A 42 3.67 -9.22 -18.06
CA PHE A 42 3.37 -9.90 -16.80
C PHE A 42 1.95 -9.64 -16.31
N PHE A 43 1.40 -8.45 -16.55
CA PHE A 43 0.06 -8.11 -16.08
C PHE A 43 -1.04 -8.37 -17.14
N SER A 44 -0.73 -8.39 -18.44
CA SER A 44 -1.72 -8.67 -19.48
C SER A 44 -2.48 -9.99 -19.29
N PRO A 45 -1.83 -11.11 -18.88
CA PRO A 45 -2.54 -12.36 -18.64
C PRO A 45 -3.56 -12.31 -17.48
N ILE A 46 -3.37 -11.40 -16.50
CA ILE A 46 -4.24 -11.24 -15.34
C ILE A 46 -5.05 -9.94 -15.39
N LEU A 47 -5.16 -9.34 -16.58
CA LEU A 47 -5.87 -8.07 -16.77
C LEU A 47 -7.33 -8.09 -16.26
N PRO A 48 -8.13 -9.15 -16.45
CA PRO A 48 -9.47 -9.22 -15.91
C PRO A 48 -9.52 -9.12 -14.38
N GLU A 49 -8.54 -9.72 -13.69
CA GLU A 49 -8.42 -9.64 -12.23
C GLU A 49 -8.04 -8.22 -11.78
N LEU A 50 -7.11 -7.55 -12.50
CA LEU A 50 -6.67 -6.18 -12.20
C LEU A 50 -7.76 -5.15 -12.37
N THR A 51 -8.72 -5.40 -13.24
CA THR A 51 -9.80 -4.46 -13.57
C THR A 51 -11.13 -4.79 -12.90
N GLY A 52 -11.19 -5.88 -12.12
CA GLY A 52 -12.44 -6.37 -11.53
C GLY A 52 -13.48 -6.71 -12.58
N GLY A 53 -13.04 -7.12 -13.79
CA GLY A 53 -13.93 -7.44 -14.94
C GLY A 53 -14.56 -6.20 -15.60
N LYS A 54 -14.31 -4.99 -15.10
CA LYS A 54 -14.73 -3.73 -15.71
C LYS A 54 -13.60 -3.18 -16.57
N ALA A 55 -13.95 -2.49 -17.65
CA ALA A 55 -12.99 -1.93 -18.60
C ALA A 55 -11.97 -1.00 -17.90
N SER A 56 -10.88 -0.74 -18.57
CA SER A 56 -9.68 0.07 -18.30
C SER A 56 -9.71 1.21 -17.26
N GLN A 57 -10.86 1.53 -16.67
CA GLN A 57 -10.98 2.64 -15.70
C GLN A 57 -10.25 2.37 -14.38
N ASN A 58 -10.16 1.10 -13.97
CA ASN A 58 -9.51 0.67 -12.73
C ASN A 58 -8.02 0.33 -12.90
N LEU A 59 -7.45 0.60 -14.07
CA LEU A 59 -6.04 0.36 -14.36
C LEU A 59 -5.35 1.68 -14.72
N VAL A 60 -4.28 1.99 -14.00
CA VAL A 60 -3.38 3.10 -14.28
C VAL A 60 -2.05 2.55 -14.75
N ILE A 61 -1.65 2.92 -15.97
CA ILE A 61 -0.39 2.46 -16.57
C ILE A 61 0.62 3.60 -16.57
N GLN A 62 1.62 3.52 -15.70
CA GLN A 62 2.75 4.46 -15.70
C GLN A 62 3.64 4.20 -16.93
N PRO A 63 4.06 5.24 -17.67
CA PRO A 63 5.00 5.10 -18.80
C PRO A 63 6.34 4.51 -18.39
N GLY A 64 6.82 4.85 -17.19
CA GLY A 64 8.07 4.41 -16.60
C GLY A 64 8.06 4.46 -15.09
N ASN A 65 9.07 3.87 -14.46
CA ASN A 65 9.22 3.93 -13.00
C ASN A 65 9.82 5.30 -12.62
N ARG A 66 9.09 6.07 -11.82
CA ARG A 66 9.52 7.36 -11.21
C ARG A 66 9.43 7.32 -9.68
N GLY A 67 9.48 6.11 -9.10
CA GLY A 67 9.36 5.88 -7.66
C GLY A 67 7.92 5.82 -7.17
N THR A 68 7.78 5.45 -5.91
CA THR A 68 6.48 5.20 -5.27
C THR A 68 5.64 6.48 -5.12
N ALA A 69 6.26 7.67 -5.02
CA ALA A 69 5.53 8.92 -4.90
C ALA A 69 4.78 9.29 -6.19
N ALA A 70 5.37 9.05 -7.36
CA ALA A 70 4.71 9.29 -8.66
C ALA A 70 3.54 8.32 -8.87
N ALA A 71 3.70 7.05 -8.50
CA ALA A 71 2.65 6.05 -8.58
C ALA A 71 1.44 6.39 -7.71
N ILE A 72 1.68 6.76 -6.44
CA ILE A 72 0.63 7.13 -5.48
C ILE A 72 -0.05 8.43 -5.93
N ALA A 73 0.71 9.44 -6.36
CA ALA A 73 0.13 10.69 -6.86
C ALA A 73 -0.77 10.44 -8.08
N TYR A 74 -0.32 9.68 -9.04
CA TYR A 74 -1.11 9.36 -10.23
C TYR A 74 -2.42 8.65 -9.85
N GLY A 75 -2.36 7.60 -9.02
CA GLY A 75 -3.54 6.92 -8.52
C GLY A 75 -4.50 7.86 -7.75
N ALA A 76 -3.97 8.70 -6.88
CA ALA A 76 -4.77 9.64 -6.09
C ALA A 76 -5.46 10.69 -6.97
N PHE A 77 -4.79 11.24 -7.99
CA PHE A 77 -5.40 12.16 -8.94
C PHE A 77 -6.48 11.48 -9.81
N ARG A 78 -6.26 10.22 -10.22
CA ARG A 78 -7.29 9.45 -10.93
C ARG A 78 -8.53 9.21 -10.07
N LEU A 79 -8.33 8.85 -8.79
CA LEU A 79 -9.44 8.70 -7.84
C LEU A 79 -10.17 10.01 -7.60
N ALA A 80 -9.45 11.15 -7.51
CA ALA A 80 -10.06 12.46 -7.33
C ALA A 80 -10.93 12.89 -8.52
N GLU A 81 -10.69 12.36 -9.73
CA GLU A 81 -11.57 12.58 -10.89
C GLU A 81 -12.80 11.68 -10.87
N MET A 82 -12.68 10.48 -10.30
CA MET A 82 -13.80 9.54 -10.18
C MET A 82 -14.73 9.94 -9.04
N ASP A 83 -14.16 10.25 -7.87
CA ASP A 83 -14.87 10.73 -6.67
C ASP A 83 -13.95 11.64 -5.83
N PRO A 84 -14.16 12.97 -5.87
CA PRO A 84 -13.35 13.92 -5.10
C PRO A 84 -13.47 13.76 -3.58
N ALA A 85 -14.50 13.08 -3.09
CA ALA A 85 -14.74 12.86 -1.67
C ALA A 85 -14.33 11.47 -1.20
N ALA A 86 -13.80 10.63 -2.09
CA ALA A 86 -13.46 9.25 -1.79
C ALA A 86 -12.46 9.11 -0.64
N PHE A 87 -12.61 8.02 0.08
CA PHE A 87 -11.59 7.48 0.97
C PHE A 87 -10.76 6.47 0.19
N VAL A 88 -9.46 6.43 0.46
CA VAL A 88 -8.52 5.55 -0.23
C VAL A 88 -7.64 4.79 0.75
N ALA A 89 -7.43 3.51 0.49
CA ALA A 89 -6.38 2.73 1.09
C ALA A 89 -5.32 2.40 0.02
N VAL A 90 -4.08 2.76 0.29
CA VAL A 90 -2.93 2.45 -0.57
C VAL A 90 -2.28 1.17 -0.07
N PHE A 91 -2.10 0.19 -0.95
CA PHE A 91 -1.45 -1.08 -0.65
C PHE A 91 -0.20 -1.28 -1.51
N PRO A 92 0.90 -1.77 -0.92
CA PRO A 92 1.99 -2.34 -1.71
C PRO A 92 1.53 -3.65 -2.37
N SER A 93 1.90 -3.86 -3.63
CA SER A 93 1.45 -5.01 -4.43
C SER A 93 2.27 -6.29 -4.22
N ASP A 94 3.25 -6.27 -3.32
CA ASP A 94 4.31 -7.27 -3.22
C ASP A 94 4.68 -7.65 -1.77
N HIS A 95 3.77 -7.33 -0.82
CA HIS A 95 3.95 -7.67 0.59
C HIS A 95 3.14 -8.90 0.99
N TRP A 96 3.71 -9.65 1.93
CA TRP A 96 3.06 -10.80 2.54
C TRP A 96 2.59 -10.49 3.97
N PHE A 97 1.43 -11.03 4.34
CA PHE A 97 0.87 -10.99 5.69
C PHE A 97 0.42 -12.38 6.11
N SER A 98 0.49 -12.69 7.40
CA SER A 98 0.12 -14.00 7.95
C SER A 98 -1.38 -14.25 8.04
N ASP A 99 -2.16 -13.17 8.14
CA ASP A 99 -3.62 -13.20 8.29
C ASP A 99 -4.25 -12.03 7.54
N ASP A 100 -4.77 -12.33 6.36
CA ASP A 100 -5.41 -11.34 5.48
C ASP A 100 -6.71 -10.79 6.08
N VAL A 101 -7.46 -11.60 6.84
CA VAL A 101 -8.71 -11.17 7.49
C VAL A 101 -8.43 -10.21 8.64
N ALA A 102 -7.44 -10.55 9.48
CA ALA A 102 -7.02 -9.66 10.57
C ALA A 102 -6.47 -8.34 10.02
N LEU A 103 -5.69 -8.37 8.93
CA LEU A 103 -5.21 -7.17 8.29
C LEU A 103 -6.36 -6.29 7.79
N MET A 104 -7.32 -6.86 7.06
CA MET A 104 -8.41 -6.09 6.47
C MET A 104 -9.34 -5.50 7.53
N ARG A 105 -9.54 -6.14 8.68
CA ARG A 105 -10.22 -5.54 9.85
C ARG A 105 -9.51 -4.29 10.37
N ASN A 106 -8.17 -4.28 10.38
CA ASN A 106 -7.42 -3.09 10.76
C ASN A 106 -7.55 -1.98 9.69
N VAL A 107 -7.62 -2.34 8.42
CA VAL A 107 -7.90 -1.38 7.33
C VAL A 107 -9.30 -0.79 7.47
N GLU A 108 -10.32 -1.58 7.75
CA GLU A 108 -11.68 -1.10 8.04
C GLU A 108 -11.71 -0.16 9.24
N SER A 109 -10.98 -0.50 10.32
CA SER A 109 -10.81 0.40 11.47
C SER A 109 -10.13 1.72 11.07
N ALA A 110 -9.12 1.68 10.21
CA ALA A 110 -8.48 2.88 9.68
C ALA A 110 -9.43 3.73 8.83
N PHE A 111 -10.30 3.12 8.02
CA PHE A 111 -11.35 3.85 7.29
C PHE A 111 -12.33 4.55 8.24
N ALA A 112 -12.75 3.89 9.32
CA ALA A 112 -13.60 4.52 10.33
C ALA A 112 -12.90 5.74 10.97
N LEU A 113 -11.62 5.62 11.31
CA LEU A 113 -10.83 6.71 11.88
C LEU A 113 -10.67 7.90 10.93
N VAL A 114 -10.33 7.68 9.65
CA VAL A 114 -10.23 8.79 8.68
C VAL A 114 -11.59 9.38 8.30
N SER A 115 -12.68 8.68 8.52
CA SER A 115 -14.03 9.23 8.39
C SER A 115 -14.31 10.27 9.47
N GLU A 116 -13.79 10.06 10.68
CA GLU A 116 -13.88 10.98 11.80
C GLU A 116 -12.83 12.10 11.71
N PHE A 117 -11.58 11.75 11.40
CA PHE A 117 -10.43 12.66 11.32
C PHE A 117 -9.99 12.85 9.85
N GLN A 118 -10.81 13.52 9.05
CA GLN A 118 -10.68 13.58 7.59
C GLN A 118 -9.38 14.21 7.07
N GLU A 119 -8.66 14.97 7.89
CA GLU A 119 -7.38 15.59 7.54
C GLU A 119 -6.17 14.67 7.75
N LEU A 120 -6.36 13.56 8.49
CA LEU A 120 -5.28 12.64 8.78
C LEU A 120 -5.04 11.64 7.65
N THR A 121 -3.77 11.29 7.49
CA THR A 121 -3.37 10.06 6.79
C THR A 121 -2.96 9.03 7.84
N VAL A 122 -3.72 7.95 7.93
CA VAL A 122 -3.47 6.86 8.89
C VAL A 122 -2.58 5.80 8.23
N ALA A 123 -1.42 5.54 8.83
CA ALA A 123 -0.53 4.46 8.43
C ALA A 123 -0.73 3.23 9.34
N LEU A 124 -0.66 2.02 8.80
CA LEU A 124 -0.65 0.79 9.59
C LEU A 124 0.77 0.47 10.04
N GLY A 125 1.02 0.59 11.34
CA GLY A 125 2.28 0.22 11.98
C GLY A 125 2.22 -1.21 12.51
N VAL A 126 3.10 -2.09 12.03
CA VAL A 126 3.15 -3.49 12.46
C VAL A 126 4.20 -3.68 13.56
N ALA A 127 3.82 -4.34 14.64
CA ALA A 127 4.75 -4.70 15.71
C ALA A 127 5.90 -5.55 15.17
N ALA A 128 7.09 -5.40 15.76
CA ALA A 128 8.29 -6.12 15.34
C ALA A 128 8.78 -7.05 16.43
N GLU A 129 9.04 -8.31 16.10
CA GLU A 129 9.66 -9.26 17.03
C GLU A 129 11.13 -8.95 17.29
N ARG A 130 11.81 -8.27 16.35
CA ARG A 130 13.22 -7.94 16.38
C ARG A 130 13.55 -6.66 15.61
N PRO A 131 14.65 -5.96 15.93
CA PRO A 131 15.08 -4.78 15.21
C PRO A 131 15.66 -5.16 13.85
N GLU A 132 15.00 -4.76 12.76
CA GLU A 132 15.47 -4.95 11.38
C GLU A 132 15.66 -3.62 10.68
N ALA A 133 16.90 -3.27 10.35
CA ALA A 133 17.28 -1.98 9.75
C ALA A 133 16.78 -1.78 8.30
N GLY A 134 16.32 -2.85 7.63
CA GLY A 134 15.84 -2.79 6.25
C GLY A 134 14.43 -2.26 6.06
N TYR A 135 13.74 -1.86 7.14
CA TYR A 135 12.37 -1.32 7.13
C TYR A 135 12.30 0.15 7.48
N GLY A 136 11.19 0.78 7.10
CA GLY A 136 10.76 2.05 7.68
C GLY A 136 10.17 1.83 9.08
N TRP A 137 10.34 2.81 9.97
CA TRP A 137 9.90 2.74 11.37
C TRP A 137 9.20 4.02 11.80
N PHE A 138 8.12 3.85 12.57
CA PHE A 138 7.41 4.94 13.23
C PHE A 138 7.77 4.97 14.73
N GLU A 139 8.31 6.08 15.21
CA GLU A 139 8.30 6.44 16.62
C GLU A 139 6.93 7.04 16.96
N LEU A 140 6.26 6.45 17.92
CA LEU A 140 4.94 6.91 18.35
C LEU A 140 5.04 8.20 19.19
N GLY A 141 4.12 9.10 18.95
CA GLY A 141 3.85 10.30 19.74
C GLY A 141 2.75 10.05 20.79
N ALA A 142 1.95 11.07 21.06
CA ALA A 142 0.82 10.98 21.95
C ALA A 142 -0.31 10.13 21.34
N PRO A 143 -1.12 9.44 22.15
CA PRO A 143 -2.33 8.81 21.67
C PRO A 143 -3.34 9.88 21.22
N ILE A 144 -3.90 9.73 20.02
CA ILE A 144 -4.91 10.65 19.45
C ILE A 144 -6.29 10.36 20.05
N LEU A 145 -6.56 9.09 20.31
CA LEU A 145 -7.74 8.60 21.03
C LEU A 145 -7.29 7.87 22.30
N ASN A 146 -8.25 7.57 23.20
CA ASN A 146 -7.96 6.77 24.36
C ASN A 146 -7.23 5.48 23.96
N GLN A 147 -6.44 4.91 24.86
CA GLN A 147 -5.54 3.76 24.57
C GLN A 147 -6.23 2.56 23.90
N ALA A 148 -7.56 2.46 23.98
CA ALA A 148 -8.32 1.39 23.32
C ALA A 148 -8.30 1.47 21.79
N ALA A 149 -8.15 2.67 21.21
CA ALA A 149 -8.19 2.86 19.75
C ALA A 149 -6.85 2.59 19.06
N GLN A 150 -5.76 2.41 19.80
CA GLN A 150 -4.40 2.13 19.27
C GLN A 150 -3.94 3.11 18.17
N LEU A 151 -4.47 4.35 18.17
CA LEU A 151 -4.13 5.40 17.22
C LEU A 151 -3.22 6.43 17.88
N PHE A 152 -2.06 6.67 17.30
CA PHE A 152 -1.02 7.54 17.83
C PHE A 152 -0.57 8.57 16.80
N GLU A 153 -0.14 9.74 17.30
CA GLU A 153 0.65 10.67 16.50
C GLU A 153 1.96 10.03 16.07
N VAL A 154 2.53 10.51 14.97
CA VAL A 154 3.89 10.14 14.56
C VAL A 154 4.87 11.17 15.10
N ARG A 155 5.68 10.79 16.09
CA ARG A 155 6.77 11.64 16.57
C ARG A 155 7.85 11.80 15.49
N ARG A 156 8.20 10.69 14.85
CA ARG A 156 9.21 10.63 13.79
C ARG A 156 9.02 9.39 12.91
N PHE A 157 9.31 9.55 11.63
CA PHE A 157 9.44 8.43 10.71
C PHE A 157 10.91 8.25 10.30
N TRP A 158 11.38 7.03 10.32
CA TRP A 158 12.73 6.64 9.92
C TRP A 158 12.66 5.73 8.71
N GLU A 159 13.32 6.09 7.63
CA GLU A 159 13.46 5.21 6.48
C GLU A 159 14.79 4.47 6.55
N LYS A 160 14.73 3.16 6.80
CA LYS A 160 15.89 2.27 6.87
C LYS A 160 17.02 2.81 7.75
N PRO A 161 16.76 3.06 9.04
CA PRO A 161 17.77 3.59 9.94
C PRO A 161 18.94 2.61 10.13
N PRO A 162 20.12 3.09 10.53
CA PRO A 162 21.26 2.24 10.90
C PRO A 162 20.86 1.24 12.00
N ALA A 163 21.54 0.08 12.06
CA ALA A 163 21.19 -1.02 12.97
C ALA A 163 21.16 -0.59 14.46
N GLU A 164 22.08 0.28 14.89
CA GLU A 164 22.10 0.81 16.26
C GLU A 164 20.87 1.67 16.55
N THR A 165 20.55 2.60 15.66
CA THR A 165 19.34 3.43 15.76
C THR A 165 18.09 2.54 15.75
N THR A 166 18.04 1.54 14.87
CA THR A 166 16.92 0.60 14.79
C THR A 166 16.69 -0.11 16.11
N ARG A 167 17.76 -0.58 16.76
CA ARG A 167 17.69 -1.23 18.08
C ARG A 167 17.15 -0.29 19.15
N THR A 168 17.63 0.96 19.15
CA THR A 168 17.22 1.99 20.11
C THR A 168 15.72 2.29 19.99
N ILE A 169 15.23 2.57 18.77
CA ILE A 169 13.81 2.90 18.56
C ILE A 169 12.90 1.69 18.78
N TRP A 170 13.33 0.49 18.41
CA TRP A 170 12.59 -0.74 18.67
C TRP A 170 12.40 -0.99 20.18
N ASN A 171 13.47 -0.83 20.98
CA ASN A 171 13.40 -0.91 22.45
C ASN A 171 12.49 0.17 23.06
N ALA A 172 12.34 1.30 22.38
CA ALA A 172 11.42 2.38 22.75
C ALA A 172 9.96 2.15 22.26
N GLY A 173 9.65 0.99 21.67
CA GLY A 173 8.30 0.64 21.24
C GLY A 173 7.91 1.16 19.85
N ALA A 174 8.87 1.42 18.95
CA ALA A 174 8.58 1.81 17.57
C ALA A 174 7.95 0.66 16.77
N TYR A 175 7.14 1.02 15.77
CA TYR A 175 6.45 0.11 14.86
C TYR A 175 7.02 0.16 13.45
N ARG A 176 7.03 -0.98 12.76
CA ARG A 176 7.44 -1.05 11.35
C ARG A 176 6.36 -0.49 10.43
N ASN A 177 6.77 0.25 9.41
CA ASN A 177 5.88 0.75 8.37
C ASN A 177 5.49 -0.37 7.40
N SER A 178 4.23 -0.79 7.41
CA SER A 178 3.69 -1.76 6.44
C SER A 178 3.52 -1.17 5.04
N PHE A 179 3.67 0.13 4.89
CA PHE A 179 3.34 0.91 3.69
C PHE A 179 1.85 0.88 3.31
N ILE A 180 0.97 0.42 4.20
CA ILE A 180 -0.47 0.58 4.02
C ILE A 180 -0.88 1.92 4.64
N LEU A 181 -1.53 2.76 3.82
CA LEU A 181 -1.96 4.10 4.18
C LEU A 181 -3.45 4.25 3.88
N VAL A 182 -4.20 4.80 4.81
CA VAL A 182 -5.63 5.11 4.63
C VAL A 182 -5.84 6.60 4.83
N ALA A 183 -6.53 7.25 3.91
CA ALA A 183 -6.79 8.69 3.95
C ALA A 183 -8.05 9.04 3.16
N LYS A 184 -8.58 10.24 3.36
CA LYS A 184 -9.44 10.89 2.36
C LYS A 184 -8.58 11.36 1.18
N VAL A 185 -9.03 11.20 -0.05
CA VAL A 185 -8.25 11.59 -1.25
C VAL A 185 -7.75 13.05 -1.18
N PRO A 186 -8.56 14.05 -0.78
CA PRO A 186 -8.06 15.41 -0.60
C PRO A 186 -6.94 15.54 0.45
N ALA A 187 -6.99 14.79 1.56
CA ALA A 187 -5.95 14.80 2.59
C ALA A 187 -4.63 14.22 2.04
N LEU A 188 -4.69 13.09 1.31
CA LEU A 188 -3.53 12.51 0.66
C LEU A 188 -2.92 13.46 -0.38
N LEU A 189 -3.73 14.12 -1.22
CA LEU A 189 -3.26 15.11 -2.19
C LEU A 189 -2.67 16.35 -1.50
N SER A 190 -3.25 16.80 -0.38
CA SER A 190 -2.72 17.90 0.42
C SER A 190 -1.36 17.54 1.01
N LEU A 191 -1.19 16.32 1.53
CA LEU A 191 0.08 15.81 2.04
C LEU A 191 1.15 15.77 0.93
N ILE A 192 0.79 15.29 -0.27
CA ILE A 192 1.69 15.30 -1.45
C ILE A 192 2.03 16.74 -1.84
N ARG A 193 1.07 17.64 -1.88
CA ARG A 193 1.30 19.07 -2.19
C ARG A 193 2.25 19.73 -1.21
N LYS A 194 2.09 19.47 0.09
CA LYS A 194 2.92 20.02 1.16
C LYS A 194 4.36 19.58 1.04
N THR A 195 4.62 18.32 0.69
CA THR A 195 5.94 17.69 0.70
C THR A 195 6.62 17.67 -0.67
N LEU A 196 5.85 17.53 -1.75
CA LEU A 196 6.29 17.34 -3.13
C LEU A 196 5.50 18.25 -4.09
N ARG A 197 5.53 19.57 -3.81
CA ARG A 197 4.75 20.57 -4.54
C ARG A 197 4.88 20.44 -6.07
N ARG A 198 6.11 20.29 -6.58
CA ARG A 198 6.35 20.15 -8.03
C ARG A 198 5.66 18.93 -8.63
N LEU A 199 5.67 17.80 -7.92
CA LEU A 199 4.97 16.59 -8.35
C LEU A 199 3.46 16.80 -8.36
N HIS A 200 2.92 17.39 -7.28
CA HIS A 200 1.50 17.72 -7.18
C HIS A 200 1.08 18.65 -8.32
N ASP A 201 1.78 19.77 -8.53
CA ASP A 201 1.44 20.77 -9.53
C ASP A 201 1.54 20.20 -10.96
N ALA A 202 2.49 19.30 -11.22
CA ALA A 202 2.62 18.58 -12.48
C ALA A 202 1.36 17.73 -12.78
N PHE A 203 0.89 16.92 -11.82
CA PHE A 203 -0.35 16.15 -11.99
C PHE A 203 -1.60 17.06 -12.03
N GLN A 204 -1.63 18.12 -11.23
CA GLN A 204 -2.73 19.09 -11.25
C GLN A 204 -2.89 19.77 -12.61
N SER A 205 -1.77 20.05 -13.32
CA SER A 205 -1.83 20.68 -14.65
C SER A 205 -2.42 19.79 -15.74
N VAL A 206 -2.39 18.48 -15.55
CA VAL A 206 -2.93 17.48 -16.51
C VAL A 206 -4.23 16.84 -16.02
N ARG A 207 -4.75 17.28 -14.88
CA ARG A 207 -5.88 16.68 -14.20
C ARG A 207 -7.10 16.49 -15.13
N ALA A 208 -7.44 17.50 -15.91
CA ALA A 208 -8.62 17.52 -16.79
C ALA A 208 -8.61 16.44 -17.90
N VAL A 209 -7.45 15.83 -18.19
CA VAL A 209 -7.35 14.77 -19.20
C VAL A 209 -7.27 13.37 -18.60
N LEU A 210 -7.16 13.26 -17.29
CA LEU A 210 -7.14 11.96 -16.62
C LEU A 210 -8.48 11.24 -16.82
N GLY A 211 -8.43 9.96 -17.17
CA GLY A 211 -9.60 9.16 -17.51
C GLY A 211 -10.13 9.35 -18.94
N THR A 212 -9.52 10.23 -19.72
CA THR A 212 -9.89 10.45 -21.13
C THR A 212 -8.94 9.73 -22.10
N MET A 213 -9.30 9.70 -23.38
CA MET A 213 -8.45 9.15 -24.43
C MET A 213 -7.09 9.88 -24.59
N PHE A 214 -6.97 11.09 -24.04
CA PHE A 214 -5.74 11.90 -24.12
C PHE A 214 -4.76 11.63 -22.98
N GLU A 215 -5.18 10.91 -21.95
CA GLU A 215 -4.38 10.63 -20.75
C GLU A 215 -3.02 10.04 -21.10
N GLY A 216 -2.98 8.99 -21.91
CA GLY A 216 -1.75 8.24 -22.18
C GLY A 216 -0.61 9.13 -22.72
N ARG A 217 -0.88 9.97 -23.74
CA ARG A 217 0.12 10.89 -24.30
C ARG A 217 0.55 11.96 -23.32
N THR A 218 -0.40 12.53 -22.60
CA THR A 218 -0.14 13.62 -21.66
C THR A 218 0.70 13.15 -20.49
N ILE A 219 0.38 11.97 -19.94
CA ILE A 219 1.15 11.36 -18.87
C ILE A 219 2.54 10.92 -19.33
N GLU A 220 2.69 10.46 -20.57
CA GLU A 220 4.01 10.14 -21.14
C GLU A 220 4.92 11.36 -21.15
N SER A 221 4.42 12.51 -21.61
CA SER A 221 5.16 13.77 -21.58
C SER A 221 5.51 14.19 -20.16
N LEU A 222 4.55 14.14 -19.23
CA LEU A 222 4.77 14.48 -17.84
C LEU A 222 5.85 13.60 -17.19
N TYR A 223 5.83 12.29 -17.43
CA TYR A 223 6.80 11.36 -16.85
C TYR A 223 8.23 11.53 -17.34
N ASN A 224 8.45 12.12 -18.53
CA ASN A 224 9.79 12.42 -19.02
C ASN A 224 10.54 13.39 -18.10
N ASP A 225 9.82 14.33 -17.50
CA ASP A 225 10.39 15.40 -16.66
C ASP A 225 10.36 15.06 -15.14
N LEU A 226 9.68 13.96 -14.75
CA LEU A 226 9.60 13.60 -13.34
C LEU A 226 10.91 12.96 -12.85
N PRO A 227 11.47 13.44 -11.73
CA PRO A 227 12.55 12.76 -11.04
C PRO A 227 12.04 11.49 -10.34
N GLN A 228 12.95 10.60 -9.99
CA GLN A 228 12.62 9.45 -9.16
C GLN A 228 12.43 9.87 -7.71
N LEU A 229 11.26 9.59 -7.13
CA LEU A 229 10.85 10.04 -5.80
C LEU A 229 10.22 8.88 -5.01
N GLU A 230 10.84 8.56 -3.87
CA GLU A 230 10.31 7.55 -2.95
C GLU A 230 9.38 8.20 -1.92
N PHE A 231 8.16 7.65 -1.79
CA PHE A 231 7.11 8.21 -0.93
C PHE A 231 7.53 8.23 0.55
N SER A 232 8.11 7.14 1.04
CA SER A 232 8.57 7.06 2.43
C SER A 232 9.57 8.17 2.78
N GLN A 233 10.57 8.38 1.93
CA GLN A 233 11.65 9.36 2.19
C GLN A 233 11.18 10.79 1.99
N ARG A 234 10.32 11.02 1.00
CA ARG A 234 9.97 12.37 0.54
C ARG A 234 8.67 12.89 1.14
N VAL A 235 7.80 11.99 1.58
CA VAL A 235 6.49 12.34 2.14
C VAL A 235 6.43 11.95 3.62
N LEU A 236 6.52 10.66 3.97
CA LEU A 236 6.35 10.22 5.36
C LEU A 236 7.41 10.81 6.29
N ALA A 237 8.68 10.81 5.88
CA ALA A 237 9.77 11.35 6.69
C ALA A 237 9.75 12.88 6.84
N ARG A 238 9.04 13.60 5.96
CA ARG A 238 9.04 15.07 5.94
C ARG A 238 7.83 15.72 6.59
N SER A 239 6.78 14.97 6.83
CA SER A 239 5.55 15.48 7.43
C SER A 239 4.95 14.47 8.42
N PRO A 240 5.71 14.04 9.44
CA PRO A 240 5.22 13.12 10.45
C PRO A 240 3.97 13.68 11.18
N GLU A 241 3.89 14.99 11.34
CA GLU A 241 2.76 15.68 11.98
C GLU A 241 1.43 15.61 11.19
N SER A 242 1.47 15.22 9.94
CA SER A 242 0.28 14.99 9.10
C SER A 242 -0.14 13.52 9.07
N LEU A 243 0.54 12.68 9.85
CA LEU A 243 0.34 11.24 9.90
C LEU A 243 -0.16 10.81 11.28
N ALA A 244 -0.98 9.77 11.28
CA ALA A 244 -1.25 8.98 12.47
C ALA A 244 -0.85 7.52 12.22
N VAL A 245 -0.52 6.78 13.26
CA VAL A 245 -0.24 5.35 13.19
C VAL A 245 -1.31 4.58 13.93
N LEU A 246 -2.01 3.71 13.22
CA LEU A 246 -2.80 2.64 13.81
C LEU A 246 -1.87 1.45 14.05
N THR A 247 -1.69 1.07 15.32
CA THR A 247 -0.79 -0.01 15.69
C THR A 247 -1.46 -1.37 15.52
N VAL A 248 -0.80 -2.26 14.80
CA VAL A 248 -1.27 -3.62 14.53
C VAL A 248 -0.38 -4.61 15.27
N ALA A 249 -0.97 -5.33 16.20
CA ALA A 249 -0.31 -6.41 16.95
C ALA A 249 -0.72 -7.78 16.39
N ASN A 250 0.06 -8.82 16.73
CA ASN A 250 -0.22 -10.22 16.41
C ASN A 250 -0.43 -10.50 14.91
N LEU A 251 0.22 -9.72 14.06
CA LEU A 251 0.22 -9.90 12.62
C LEU A 251 1.66 -9.96 12.11
N ASP A 252 2.01 -11.08 11.52
CA ASP A 252 3.30 -11.19 10.86
C ASP A 252 3.24 -10.59 9.47
N TRP A 253 4.30 -9.87 9.14
CA TRP A 253 4.41 -9.16 7.90
C TRP A 253 5.84 -9.15 7.37
N SER A 254 5.97 -9.20 6.05
CA SER A 254 7.25 -9.02 5.36
C SER A 254 7.06 -8.31 4.02
N ASP A 255 7.94 -7.36 3.73
CA ASP A 255 8.03 -6.73 2.41
C ASP A 255 8.72 -7.62 1.36
N LEU A 256 9.26 -8.78 1.78
CA LEU A 256 10.00 -9.72 0.91
C LEU A 256 11.11 -9.04 0.09
N GLY A 257 11.67 -7.96 0.61
CA GLY A 257 12.67 -7.13 -0.06
C GLY A 257 14.06 -7.76 -0.17
N GLU A 258 14.31 -8.83 0.59
CA GLU A 258 15.58 -9.55 0.61
C GLU A 258 15.37 -11.06 0.47
N PRO A 259 16.26 -11.80 -0.23
CA PRO A 259 16.16 -13.25 -0.37
C PRO A 259 16.07 -14.00 0.97
N ARG A 260 16.75 -13.49 2.00
CA ARG A 260 16.70 -14.08 3.36
C ARG A 260 15.30 -14.03 3.95
N ARG A 261 14.54 -12.97 3.72
CA ARG A 261 13.16 -12.82 4.19
C ARG A 261 12.22 -13.78 3.49
N VAL A 262 12.39 -13.96 2.18
CA VAL A 262 11.65 -14.98 1.40
C VAL A 262 11.94 -16.38 1.94
N LEU A 263 13.20 -16.76 2.13
CA LEU A 263 13.59 -18.07 2.66
C LEU A 263 13.05 -18.29 4.09
N SER A 264 13.12 -17.28 4.95
CA SER A 264 12.58 -17.34 6.31
C SER A 264 11.08 -17.56 6.30
N LEU A 265 10.36 -16.86 5.41
CA LEU A 265 8.91 -17.02 5.24
C LEU A 265 8.57 -18.45 4.76
N LEU A 266 9.21 -18.94 3.72
CA LEU A 266 8.96 -20.29 3.19
C LEU A 266 9.14 -21.36 4.25
N LYS A 267 10.26 -21.32 5.00
CA LYS A 267 10.53 -22.24 6.13
C LYS A 267 9.45 -22.17 7.22
N ARG A 268 8.90 -21.00 7.47
CA ARG A 268 7.86 -20.82 8.47
C ARG A 268 6.52 -21.36 8.00
N ILE A 269 6.12 -21.09 6.76
CA ILE A 269 4.91 -21.63 6.14
C ILE A 269 4.95 -23.18 6.15
N GLU A 270 6.11 -23.78 5.87
CA GLU A 270 6.30 -25.24 5.93
C GLU A 270 6.11 -25.78 7.35
N ARG A 271 6.64 -25.08 8.38
CA ARG A 271 6.55 -25.52 9.79
C ARG A 271 5.14 -25.39 10.39
N THR A 272 4.38 -24.39 9.97
CA THR A 272 3.07 -24.10 10.57
C THR A 272 1.92 -24.84 9.89
N GLY A 273 2.17 -25.61 8.82
CA GLY A 273 1.11 -26.22 8.01
C GLY A 273 0.16 -25.22 7.35
N GLN A 274 0.48 -23.93 7.40
CA GLN A 274 -0.35 -22.85 6.83
C GLN A 274 -0.57 -23.01 5.33
N ARG A 275 0.29 -23.80 4.65
CA ARG A 275 0.09 -24.17 3.25
C ARG A 275 -1.26 -24.86 3.01
N GLU A 276 -1.63 -25.81 3.87
CA GLU A 276 -2.91 -26.51 3.78
C GLU A 276 -4.10 -25.64 4.20
N GLN A 277 -3.94 -24.81 5.23
CA GLN A 277 -5.00 -23.89 5.68
C GLN A 277 -5.29 -22.81 4.63
N LEU A 278 -4.24 -22.26 3.99
CA LEU A 278 -4.38 -21.27 2.92
C LEU A 278 -5.02 -21.92 1.67
N ALA A 279 -4.56 -23.10 1.28
CA ALA A 279 -5.14 -23.88 0.17
C ALA A 279 -6.62 -24.23 0.41
N ASN A 280 -6.99 -24.55 1.64
CA ASN A 280 -8.37 -24.83 2.01
C ASN A 280 -9.26 -23.58 2.00
N ALA A 281 -8.73 -22.42 2.44
CA ALA A 281 -9.41 -21.14 2.39
C ALA A 281 -9.63 -20.68 0.94
N ILE A 282 -8.64 -20.85 0.06
CA ILE A 282 -8.74 -20.58 -1.39
C ILE A 282 -9.81 -21.47 -2.04
N ARG A 283 -9.79 -22.77 -1.76
CA ARG A 283 -10.78 -23.71 -2.27
C ARG A 283 -12.20 -23.38 -1.81
N ALA A 284 -12.38 -22.92 -0.59
CA ALA A 284 -13.68 -22.52 -0.05
C ALA A 284 -14.23 -21.23 -0.71
N LEU A 285 -13.36 -20.28 -1.01
CA LEU A 285 -13.71 -19.04 -1.74
C LEU A 285 -14.10 -19.31 -3.19
N HIS A 286 -13.34 -20.14 -3.91
CA HIS A 286 -13.69 -20.54 -5.29
C HIS A 286 -15.02 -21.32 -5.40
N ARG A 287 -15.45 -22.01 -4.35
CA ARG A 287 -16.76 -22.66 -4.32
C ARG A 287 -17.91 -21.66 -4.12
N ARG A 288 -17.69 -20.57 -3.40
CA ARG A 288 -18.70 -19.51 -3.18
C ARG A 288 -18.91 -18.64 -4.42
N THR A 289 -17.85 -18.31 -5.17
CA THR A 289 -17.91 -17.53 -6.43
C THR A 289 -18.48 -18.31 -7.61
N ARG A 290 -18.53 -19.64 -7.55
CA ARG A 290 -19.19 -20.48 -8.59
C ARG A 290 -20.65 -20.80 -8.26
N ALA A 291 -21.13 -20.45 -7.08
CA ALA A 291 -22.50 -20.72 -6.62
C ALA A 291 -23.37 -19.44 -6.55
N ALA A 292 -22.81 -18.28 -6.90
CA ALA A 292 -23.49 -16.99 -7.11
C ALA A 292 -23.46 -16.61 -8.60
#